data_e08f4067d941694f22a0ff6c25ce35cc
#
_entry.id   e08f4067d941694f22a0ff6c25ce35cc
#
_cell.length_a   1.000
_cell.length_b   1.000
_cell.length_c   1.000
_cell.angle_alpha   90.00
_cell.angle_beta   90.00
_cell.angle_gamma   90.00
#
_symmetry.space_group_name_H-M   'P 1'
#
loop_
_entity.id
_entity.type
_entity.pdbx_description
1 polymer ?
#
loop_
_entity_poly.entity_id
_entity_poly.type
_entity_poly.pdbx_seq_one_letter_code
_entity_poly.pdbx_strand_id
1 'polypeptide(L)'
;MAILKGIISKLNGSAGNLTFKQLGGKTVVSEKISSTTDAKTSPQQKQRMKWANVVRMYKVLRDYMKLAFGGSTNGRNDYAKFVSTNLALAPVYLTKQEVNAGACIVAPYAITQGILKSISVAGKGNQAVTSIALGSLTITADTTIAQFSNAVVTNNREFNYGDQITFFLVHQTINEVTNMPIADVEACAIVLDKNNSAKLLPLVDDRGFAVQSGCLAAKAGYDFGDHGMAWVHSRKQAGKTLVSTQYLICDNALLTEYQSEAAYDMAAESYGGTNTVFLSPNSAASAASAPAGGSSNSGSGSQAPSGGGSTSGSQTGGSGSGSQTPSGGGSDSESSDGGGD
;
A
#
# COMPACT_ATOMS: atom_id res chain seq x y z
N MET A 1 -16.30 14.92 -26.11
CA MET A 1 -15.20 15.78 -25.65
C MET A 1 -14.55 16.42 -26.87
N ALA A 2 -14.42 17.74 -26.95
CA ALA A 2 -13.85 18.46 -28.07
C ALA A 2 -12.56 19.20 -27.62
N ILE A 3 -11.64 19.39 -28.57
CA ILE A 3 -10.40 20.16 -28.30
C ILE A 3 -10.54 21.49 -29.01
N LEU A 4 -10.39 22.59 -28.25
CA LEU A 4 -10.43 23.93 -28.78
C LEU A 4 -9.10 24.26 -29.46
N LYS A 5 -9.14 24.65 -30.75
CA LYS A 5 -8.01 25.13 -31.52
C LYS A 5 -8.25 26.58 -31.90
N GLY A 6 -7.33 27.50 -31.61
CA GLY A 6 -7.46 28.89 -32.03
C GLY A 6 -6.85 29.88 -31.03
N ILE A 7 -7.17 31.16 -31.19
CA ILE A 7 -6.58 32.29 -30.43
C ILE A 7 -6.90 32.19 -28.93
N ILE A 8 -8.02 31.55 -28.56
CA ILE A 8 -8.41 31.34 -27.16
C ILE A 8 -8.02 29.93 -26.74
N SER A 9 -6.72 29.68 -26.58
CA SER A 9 -6.19 28.32 -26.32
C SER A 9 -6.00 27.98 -24.85
N LYS A 10 -6.28 28.90 -23.91
CA LYS A 10 -6.02 28.70 -22.47
C LYS A 10 -7.21 29.04 -21.59
N LEU A 11 -8.40 28.61 -21.97
CA LEU A 11 -9.57 28.74 -21.13
C LEU A 11 -9.56 27.68 -20.03
N ASN A 12 -9.92 28.08 -18.81
CA ASN A 12 -10.13 27.21 -17.67
C ASN A 12 -11.36 27.70 -16.90
N GLY A 13 -12.27 26.78 -16.54
CA GLY A 13 -13.50 27.12 -15.82
C GLY A 13 -14.76 26.59 -16.52
N SER A 14 -15.91 27.19 -16.20
CA SER A 14 -17.21 26.83 -16.78
C SER A 14 -17.92 28.03 -17.33
N ALA A 15 -18.58 27.88 -18.46
CA ALA A 15 -19.46 28.88 -19.04
C ALA A 15 -20.74 28.19 -19.54
N GLY A 16 -21.89 28.54 -18.96
CA GLY A 16 -23.16 27.87 -19.23
C GLY A 16 -23.06 26.34 -19.00
N ASN A 17 -23.41 25.57 -20.00
CA ASN A 17 -23.35 24.11 -19.97
C ASN A 17 -21.97 23.53 -20.37
N LEU A 18 -20.95 24.38 -20.55
CA LEU A 18 -19.63 23.94 -20.96
C LEU A 18 -18.61 24.07 -19.82
N THR A 19 -17.71 23.09 -19.73
CA THR A 19 -16.55 23.10 -18.86
C THR A 19 -15.28 23.05 -19.71
N PHE A 20 -14.36 23.95 -19.43
CA PHE A 20 -13.06 24.08 -20.08
C PHE A 20 -11.97 23.61 -19.11
N LYS A 21 -11.12 22.70 -19.55
CA LYS A 21 -9.99 22.17 -18.76
C LYS A 21 -8.71 22.20 -19.59
N GLN A 22 -7.61 22.54 -18.94
CA GLN A 22 -6.27 22.41 -19.53
C GLN A 22 -5.74 21.01 -19.32
N LEU A 23 -5.39 20.31 -20.42
CA LEU A 23 -4.81 18.97 -20.37
C LEU A 23 -3.64 18.91 -21.38
N GLY A 24 -2.42 18.77 -20.88
CA GLY A 24 -1.23 18.67 -21.72
C GLY A 24 -1.06 19.86 -22.69
N GLY A 25 -1.32 21.08 -22.25
CA GLY A 25 -1.22 22.30 -23.05
C GLY A 25 -2.38 22.52 -24.04
N LYS A 26 -3.41 21.67 -24.02
CA LYS A 26 -4.62 21.79 -24.85
C LYS A 26 -5.82 22.14 -23.99
N THR A 27 -6.71 23.00 -24.51
CA THR A 27 -8.01 23.24 -23.87
C THR A 27 -9.00 22.18 -24.34
N VAL A 28 -9.47 21.39 -23.40
CA VAL A 28 -10.53 20.39 -23.61
C VAL A 28 -11.85 20.97 -23.18
N VAL A 29 -12.84 20.86 -24.04
CA VAL A 29 -14.20 21.31 -23.78
C VAL A 29 -15.09 20.08 -23.59
N SER A 30 -15.85 20.08 -22.52
CA SER A 30 -16.82 19.03 -22.22
C SER A 30 -18.13 19.67 -21.74
N GLU A 31 -19.21 18.95 -21.87
CA GLU A 31 -20.44 19.34 -21.25
C GLU A 31 -20.29 19.37 -19.73
N LYS A 32 -20.90 20.35 -19.09
CA LYS A 32 -20.96 20.48 -17.64
C LYS A 32 -21.89 19.40 -17.09
N ILE A 33 -21.35 18.55 -16.24
CA ILE A 33 -22.15 17.58 -15.52
C ILE A 33 -22.94 18.34 -14.45
N SER A 34 -24.25 18.43 -14.61
CA SER A 34 -25.14 19.14 -13.69
C SER A 34 -25.51 18.31 -12.46
N SER A 35 -25.60 17.01 -12.62
CA SER A 35 -25.84 16.08 -11.52
C SER A 35 -25.14 14.75 -11.75
N THR A 36 -24.65 14.16 -10.69
CA THR A 36 -24.08 12.80 -10.72
C THR A 36 -24.78 11.95 -9.68
N THR A 37 -25.26 10.80 -10.10
CA THR A 37 -25.76 9.78 -9.18
C THR A 37 -24.65 8.79 -8.88
N ASP A 38 -24.37 8.59 -7.61
CA ASP A 38 -23.44 7.55 -7.18
C ASP A 38 -24.17 6.21 -7.13
N ALA A 39 -23.94 5.37 -8.11
CA ALA A 39 -24.59 4.07 -8.22
C ALA A 39 -24.12 3.07 -7.15
N LYS A 40 -23.02 3.35 -6.44
CA LYS A 40 -22.45 2.51 -5.37
C LYS A 40 -22.36 1.03 -5.74
N THR A 41 -22.01 0.74 -7.00
CA THR A 41 -21.87 -0.65 -7.45
C THR A 41 -20.70 -1.33 -6.74
N SER A 42 -20.77 -2.66 -6.57
CA SER A 42 -19.69 -3.44 -5.92
C SER A 42 -18.31 -3.18 -6.53
N PRO A 43 -18.11 -3.14 -7.86
CA PRO A 43 -16.80 -2.78 -8.43
C PRO A 43 -16.31 -1.36 -8.04
N GLN A 44 -17.24 -0.39 -7.95
CA GLN A 44 -16.88 0.97 -7.51
C GLN A 44 -16.48 1.01 -6.05
N GLN A 45 -17.17 0.28 -5.18
CA GLN A 45 -16.85 0.17 -3.76
C GLN A 45 -15.47 -0.47 -3.57
N LYS A 46 -15.18 -1.59 -4.25
CA LYS A 46 -13.90 -2.27 -4.26
C LYS A 46 -12.75 -1.35 -4.72
N GLN A 47 -12.98 -0.57 -5.75
CA GLN A 47 -11.97 0.40 -6.23
C GLN A 47 -11.76 1.55 -5.24
N ARG A 48 -12.81 2.07 -4.61
CA ARG A 48 -12.72 3.13 -3.58
C ARG A 48 -11.94 2.67 -2.38
N MET A 49 -12.19 1.45 -1.90
CA MET A 49 -11.44 0.83 -0.81
C MET A 49 -9.95 0.77 -1.12
N LYS A 50 -9.57 0.14 -2.24
CA LYS A 50 -8.15 0.05 -2.66
C LYS A 50 -7.50 1.41 -2.76
N TRP A 51 -8.18 2.36 -3.38
CA TRP A 51 -7.68 3.73 -3.48
C TRP A 51 -7.45 4.37 -2.11
N ALA A 52 -8.41 4.28 -1.20
CA ALA A 52 -8.30 4.89 0.13
C ALA A 52 -7.10 4.35 0.91
N ASN A 53 -6.87 3.03 0.87
CA ASN A 53 -5.76 2.38 1.55
C ASN A 53 -4.39 2.84 1.00
N VAL A 54 -4.24 2.84 -0.32
CA VAL A 54 -2.99 3.29 -0.96
C VAL A 54 -2.73 4.77 -0.69
N VAL A 55 -3.78 5.61 -0.75
CA VAL A 55 -3.66 7.04 -0.45
C VAL A 55 -3.30 7.27 1.02
N ARG A 56 -3.79 6.42 1.93
CA ARG A 56 -3.44 6.52 3.35
C ARG A 56 -1.96 6.26 3.55
N MET A 57 -1.40 5.18 2.99
CA MET A 57 0.03 4.91 3.03
C MET A 57 0.86 6.01 2.35
N TYR A 58 0.40 6.53 1.21
CA TYR A 58 1.08 7.66 0.57
C TYR A 58 1.19 8.88 1.49
N LYS A 59 0.15 9.18 2.29
CA LYS A 59 0.18 10.31 3.23
C LYS A 59 1.26 10.13 4.30
N VAL A 60 1.49 8.91 4.76
CA VAL A 60 2.55 8.55 5.71
C VAL A 60 3.92 8.76 5.08
N LEU A 61 4.11 8.30 3.84
CA LEU A 61 5.37 8.35 3.11
C LEU A 61 5.65 9.70 2.43
N ARG A 62 4.68 10.63 2.37
CA ARG A 62 4.66 11.79 1.48
C ARG A 62 5.93 12.63 1.48
N ASP A 63 6.51 12.88 2.64
CA ASP A 63 7.66 13.77 2.78
C ASP A 63 8.95 13.16 2.20
N TYR A 64 8.97 11.83 2.07
CA TYR A 64 10.08 11.06 1.52
C TYR A 64 9.89 10.65 0.05
N MET A 65 8.67 10.83 -0.51
CA MET A 65 8.34 10.37 -1.88
C MET A 65 8.81 11.32 -2.98
N LYS A 66 9.40 12.46 -2.64
CA LYS A 66 9.90 13.41 -3.64
C LYS A 66 11.01 12.76 -4.46
N LEU A 67 10.80 12.64 -5.77
CA LEU A 67 11.69 12.01 -6.74
C LEU A 67 11.81 10.46 -6.62
N ALA A 68 10.99 9.83 -5.79
CA ALA A 68 11.03 8.38 -5.58
C ALA A 68 10.65 7.56 -6.84
N PHE A 69 9.88 8.15 -7.76
CA PHE A 69 9.44 7.50 -9.00
C PHE A 69 10.09 8.09 -10.26
N GLY A 70 11.29 8.62 -10.11
CA GLY A 70 12.19 8.92 -11.21
C GLY A 70 11.70 10.00 -12.18
N GLY A 71 11.75 11.26 -11.79
CA GLY A 71 11.87 12.30 -12.79
C GLY A 71 10.87 13.42 -12.85
N SER A 72 10.12 13.72 -11.80
CA SER A 72 9.37 14.97 -11.75
C SER A 72 9.78 15.83 -10.56
N THR A 73 10.09 17.10 -10.84
CA THR A 73 10.41 18.08 -9.80
C THR A 73 9.21 18.55 -8.98
N ASN A 74 7.98 18.15 -9.34
CA ASN A 74 6.74 18.72 -8.78
C ASN A 74 6.00 17.78 -7.82
N GLY A 75 6.46 16.56 -7.59
CA GLY A 75 5.80 15.59 -6.70
C GLY A 75 4.45 15.04 -7.20
N ARG A 76 3.79 15.69 -8.17
CA ARG A 76 2.50 15.22 -8.70
C ARG A 76 2.59 13.89 -9.42
N ASN A 77 3.68 13.67 -10.16
CA ASN A 77 3.91 12.42 -10.87
C ASN A 77 4.25 11.29 -9.91
N ASP A 78 4.95 11.58 -8.81
CA ASP A 78 5.30 10.58 -7.80
C ASP A 78 4.05 10.05 -7.11
N TYR A 79 3.10 10.92 -6.73
CA TYR A 79 1.81 10.50 -6.20
C TYR A 79 1.04 9.60 -7.17
N ALA A 80 0.88 10.05 -8.41
CA ALA A 80 0.12 9.29 -9.41
C ALA A 80 0.75 7.93 -9.70
N LYS A 81 2.08 7.88 -9.77
CA LYS A 81 2.83 6.64 -9.97
C LYS A 81 2.76 5.73 -8.75
N PHE A 82 2.96 6.27 -7.54
CA PHE A 82 2.80 5.50 -6.31
C PHE A 82 1.42 4.83 -6.25
N VAL A 83 0.36 5.61 -6.48
CA VAL A 83 -1.01 5.08 -6.45
C VAL A 83 -1.20 4.03 -7.54
N SER A 84 -0.82 4.31 -8.79
CA SER A 84 -1.01 3.35 -9.90
C SER A 84 -0.24 2.05 -9.70
N THR A 85 0.98 2.12 -9.19
CA THR A 85 1.81 0.95 -8.91
C THR A 85 1.22 0.11 -7.77
N ASN A 86 0.77 0.76 -6.71
CA ASN A 86 0.36 0.07 -5.49
C ASN A 86 -1.11 -0.36 -5.46
N LEU A 87 -1.98 0.17 -6.33
CA LEU A 87 -3.39 -0.26 -6.40
C LEU A 87 -3.56 -1.75 -6.68
N ALA A 88 -2.66 -2.37 -7.45
CA ALA A 88 -2.68 -3.79 -7.75
C ALA A 88 -1.85 -4.62 -6.76
N LEU A 89 -0.84 -4.01 -6.11
CA LEU A 89 0.14 -4.70 -5.29
C LEU A 89 -0.21 -4.73 -3.80
N ALA A 90 -0.98 -3.75 -3.32
CA ALA A 90 -1.25 -3.61 -1.90
C ALA A 90 -2.55 -4.31 -1.50
N PRO A 91 -2.49 -5.54 -1.01
CA PRO A 91 -3.68 -6.30 -0.61
C PRO A 91 -4.06 -5.95 0.83
N VAL A 92 -4.37 -4.69 1.12
CA VAL A 92 -4.87 -4.24 2.42
C VAL A 92 -6.31 -3.80 2.27
N TYR A 93 -7.18 -4.27 3.14
CA TYR A 93 -8.63 -4.09 3.04
C TYR A 93 -9.20 -3.45 4.30
N LEU A 94 -8.85 -2.16 4.53
CA LEU A 94 -9.41 -1.36 5.60
C LEU A 94 -10.83 -0.89 5.27
N THR A 95 -11.71 -0.94 6.25
CA THR A 95 -13.04 -0.33 6.13
C THR A 95 -12.96 1.19 6.04
N LYS A 96 -14.01 1.81 5.55
CA LYS A 96 -14.09 3.27 5.46
C LYS A 96 -13.96 3.94 6.83
N GLN A 97 -14.51 3.31 7.87
CA GLN A 97 -14.44 3.79 9.25
C GLN A 97 -13.00 3.74 9.79
N GLU A 98 -12.29 2.65 9.56
CA GLU A 98 -10.89 2.49 9.96
C GLU A 98 -10.00 3.52 9.27
N VAL A 99 -10.16 3.71 7.95
CA VAL A 99 -9.42 4.75 7.21
C VAL A 99 -9.73 6.15 7.73
N ASN A 100 -10.99 6.45 8.06
CA ASN A 100 -11.39 7.75 8.62
C ASN A 100 -10.84 7.94 10.04
N ALA A 101 -10.75 6.89 10.84
CA ALA A 101 -10.11 6.89 12.17
C ALA A 101 -8.58 7.00 12.10
N GLY A 102 -8.01 6.96 10.90
CA GLY A 102 -6.58 7.13 10.70
C GLY A 102 -5.80 5.84 10.57
N ALA A 103 -6.46 4.69 10.49
CA ALA A 103 -5.80 3.40 10.34
C ALA A 103 -4.90 3.36 9.10
N CYS A 104 -3.74 2.72 9.26
CA CYS A 104 -2.78 2.49 8.19
C CYS A 104 -2.02 1.20 8.51
N ILE A 105 -2.02 0.25 7.59
CA ILE A 105 -1.32 -1.02 7.73
C ILE A 105 -0.06 -0.99 6.89
N VAL A 106 1.06 -1.37 7.48
CA VAL A 106 2.32 -1.58 6.78
C VAL A 106 2.22 -2.86 5.95
N ALA A 107 2.45 -2.73 4.65
CA ALA A 107 2.36 -3.81 3.67
C ALA A 107 3.51 -3.68 2.65
N PRO A 108 3.77 -4.66 1.80
CA PRO A 108 4.88 -4.62 0.84
C PRO A 108 4.60 -3.63 -0.32
N TYR A 109 4.42 -2.35 0.03
CA TYR A 109 4.27 -1.28 -0.95
C TYR A 109 5.56 -1.03 -1.72
N ALA A 110 5.43 -0.76 -3.02
CA ALA A 110 6.51 -0.19 -3.80
C ALA A 110 6.72 1.27 -3.37
N ILE A 111 7.85 1.57 -2.75
CA ILE A 111 8.17 2.92 -2.27
C ILE A 111 8.98 3.72 -3.27
N THR A 112 9.74 3.05 -4.14
CA THR A 112 10.49 3.67 -5.22
C THR A 112 10.39 2.84 -6.50
N GLN A 113 10.48 3.51 -7.67
CA GLN A 113 10.55 2.86 -8.96
C GLN A 113 11.48 3.64 -9.88
N GLY A 114 12.56 3.00 -10.33
CA GLY A 114 13.56 3.63 -11.16
C GLY A 114 14.40 2.63 -11.93
N ILE A 115 15.50 3.11 -12.52
CA ILE A 115 16.36 2.38 -13.44
C ILE A 115 17.64 1.83 -12.81
N LEU A 116 17.99 2.27 -11.59
CA LEU A 116 19.14 1.70 -10.92
C LEU A 116 18.84 0.26 -10.49
N LYS A 117 19.88 -0.54 -10.40
CA LYS A 117 19.77 -1.92 -9.94
C LYS A 117 19.13 -1.97 -8.56
N SER A 118 18.12 -2.82 -8.42
CA SER A 118 17.44 -3.04 -7.14
C SER A 118 18.36 -3.71 -6.13
N ILE A 119 18.26 -3.30 -4.88
CA ILE A 119 18.91 -3.96 -3.76
C ILE A 119 18.02 -5.14 -3.38
N SER A 120 18.48 -6.36 -3.63
CA SER A 120 17.77 -7.55 -3.16
C SER A 120 18.02 -7.74 -1.68
N VAL A 121 17.00 -8.25 -0.98
CA VAL A 121 17.06 -8.52 0.45
C VAL A 121 16.57 -9.95 0.68
N ALA A 122 17.36 -10.70 1.42
CA ALA A 122 16.99 -12.04 1.91
C ALA A 122 16.57 -11.93 3.38
N GLY A 123 15.58 -12.71 3.77
CA GLY A 123 15.04 -12.68 5.12
C GLY A 123 14.10 -11.51 5.39
N LYS A 124 13.64 -11.40 6.63
CA LYS A 124 12.72 -10.37 7.12
C LYS A 124 13.08 -9.97 8.54
N GLY A 125 12.59 -8.82 9.00
CA GLY A 125 12.86 -8.34 10.34
C GLY A 125 14.35 -8.26 10.63
N ASN A 126 14.81 -8.75 11.78
CA ASN A 126 16.21 -8.76 12.20
C ASN A 126 17.11 -9.73 11.41
N GLN A 127 16.56 -10.54 10.54
CA GLN A 127 17.31 -11.44 9.63
C GLN A 127 17.41 -10.88 8.20
N ALA A 128 16.91 -9.65 7.96
CA ALA A 128 16.97 -9.04 6.65
C ALA A 128 18.42 -8.67 6.28
N VAL A 129 18.93 -9.30 5.23
CA VAL A 129 20.29 -9.08 4.71
C VAL A 129 20.21 -8.60 3.27
N THR A 130 20.82 -7.47 2.99
CA THR A 130 20.84 -6.89 1.64
C THR A 130 21.90 -7.53 0.75
N SER A 131 21.77 -7.30 -0.56
CA SER A 131 22.82 -7.65 -1.52
C SER A 131 24.04 -6.70 -1.53
N ILE A 132 24.10 -5.71 -0.64
CA ILE A 132 25.22 -4.76 -0.57
C ILE A 132 26.35 -5.40 0.23
N ALA A 133 27.34 -5.89 -0.49
CA ALA A 133 28.52 -6.49 0.13
C ALA A 133 29.41 -5.42 0.77
N LEU A 134 29.87 -5.68 1.99
CA LEU A 134 30.80 -4.82 2.74
C LEU A 134 32.18 -5.46 2.90
N GLY A 135 32.38 -6.69 2.38
CA GLY A 135 33.62 -7.43 2.52
C GLY A 135 33.90 -7.76 3.99
N SER A 136 35.09 -7.39 4.47
CA SER A 136 35.50 -7.61 5.86
C SER A 136 35.20 -6.45 6.80
N LEU A 137 34.48 -5.42 6.33
CA LEU A 137 34.12 -4.28 7.18
C LEU A 137 33.16 -4.73 8.27
N THR A 138 33.48 -4.36 9.51
CA THR A 138 32.54 -4.39 10.64
C THR A 138 32.20 -2.95 11.03
N ILE A 139 30.90 -2.67 11.20
CA ILE A 139 30.44 -1.34 11.59
C ILE A 139 30.51 -1.24 13.12
N THR A 140 31.31 -0.29 13.59
CA THR A 140 31.52 0.04 15.01
C THR A 140 31.28 1.52 15.24
N ALA A 141 31.27 1.98 16.49
CA ALA A 141 31.17 3.40 16.83
C ALA A 141 32.24 4.28 16.20
N ASP A 142 33.41 3.70 15.84
CA ASP A 142 34.52 4.42 15.23
C ASP A 142 34.54 4.35 13.70
N THR A 143 33.68 3.56 13.09
CA THR A 143 33.57 3.43 11.64
C THR A 143 33.21 4.78 11.02
N THR A 144 34.05 5.23 10.06
CA THR A 144 33.83 6.48 9.34
C THR A 144 32.99 6.26 8.08
N ILE A 145 32.39 7.36 7.58
CA ILE A 145 31.67 7.34 6.29
C ILE A 145 32.62 6.93 5.16
N ALA A 146 33.88 7.37 5.19
CA ALA A 146 34.87 6.99 4.18
C ALA A 146 35.12 5.48 4.17
N GLN A 147 35.24 4.84 5.33
CA GLN A 147 35.45 3.38 5.44
C GLN A 147 34.26 2.62 4.90
N PHE A 148 33.02 3.03 5.30
CA PHE A 148 31.78 2.45 4.80
C PHE A 148 31.67 2.62 3.28
N SER A 149 31.90 3.84 2.77
CA SER A 149 31.81 4.15 1.34
C SER A 149 32.80 3.35 0.51
N ASN A 150 34.03 3.23 0.98
CA ASN A 150 35.05 2.40 0.34
C ASN A 150 34.64 0.93 0.29
N ALA A 151 34.11 0.38 1.38
CA ALA A 151 33.63 -0.99 1.42
C ALA A 151 32.51 -1.23 0.44
N VAL A 152 31.50 -0.33 0.39
CA VAL A 152 30.38 -0.43 -0.55
C VAL A 152 30.87 -0.36 -2.00
N VAL A 153 31.63 0.68 -2.37
CA VAL A 153 32.02 0.91 -3.78
C VAL A 153 33.01 -0.16 -4.27
N THR A 154 33.90 -0.66 -3.41
CA THR A 154 34.88 -1.68 -3.80
C THR A 154 34.23 -3.04 -4.04
N ASN A 155 33.21 -3.39 -3.26
CA ASN A 155 32.61 -4.73 -3.32
C ASN A 155 31.35 -4.79 -4.22
N ASN A 156 30.83 -3.63 -4.69
CA ASN A 156 29.61 -3.60 -5.50
C ASN A 156 29.79 -2.68 -6.71
N ARG A 157 29.76 -3.24 -7.91
CA ARG A 157 30.02 -2.52 -9.17
C ARG A 157 28.93 -1.50 -9.53
N GLU A 158 27.74 -1.64 -8.99
CA GLU A 158 26.59 -0.77 -9.21
C GLU A 158 26.66 0.56 -8.46
N PHE A 159 27.50 0.66 -7.41
CA PHE A 159 27.65 1.86 -6.60
C PHE A 159 28.88 2.68 -7.01
N ASN A 160 28.73 4.00 -6.95
CA ASN A 160 29.80 4.97 -7.17
C ASN A 160 29.88 5.93 -5.99
N TYR A 161 31.03 6.58 -5.83
CA TYR A 161 31.11 7.72 -4.91
C TYR A 161 30.16 8.84 -5.37
N GLY A 162 29.46 9.45 -4.43
CA GLY A 162 28.38 10.40 -4.67
C GLY A 162 26.99 9.78 -4.75
N ASP A 163 26.87 8.45 -4.81
CA ASP A 163 25.60 7.76 -4.64
C ASP A 163 25.12 7.85 -3.20
N GLN A 164 23.83 7.67 -3.01
CA GLN A 164 23.20 7.70 -1.69
C GLN A 164 22.48 6.38 -1.43
N ILE A 165 22.68 5.85 -0.23
CA ILE A 165 21.87 4.75 0.32
C ILE A 165 20.95 5.36 1.37
N THR A 166 19.65 5.15 1.21
CA THR A 166 18.63 5.58 2.17
C THR A 166 17.98 4.34 2.78
N PHE A 167 18.01 4.25 4.09
CA PHE A 167 17.24 3.27 4.85
C PHE A 167 15.93 3.88 5.28
N PHE A 168 14.83 3.18 5.04
CA PHE A 168 13.49 3.51 5.50
C PHE A 168 13.05 2.49 6.53
N LEU A 169 12.52 2.98 7.62
CA LEU A 169 11.82 2.18 8.62
C LEU A 169 10.43 2.76 8.82
N VAL A 170 9.42 1.98 8.47
CA VAL A 170 8.02 2.34 8.65
C VAL A 170 7.54 1.64 9.91
N HIS A 171 7.38 2.40 10.97
CA HIS A 171 6.87 1.90 12.25
C HIS A 171 5.37 1.69 12.17
N GLN A 172 4.90 0.56 12.66
CA GLN A 172 3.50 0.31 12.88
C GLN A 172 3.23 0.16 14.37
N THR A 173 2.32 0.95 14.86
CA THR A 173 1.89 0.96 16.28
C THR A 173 0.38 1.01 16.35
N ILE A 174 -0.16 0.71 17.53
CA ILE A 174 -1.58 0.88 17.81
C ILE A 174 -1.77 2.25 18.46
N ASN A 175 -2.63 3.07 17.88
CA ASN A 175 -3.01 4.35 18.46
C ASN A 175 -3.85 4.11 19.72
N GLU A 176 -3.41 4.61 20.87
CA GLU A 176 -4.04 4.38 22.18
C GLU A 176 -5.46 4.95 22.27
N VAL A 177 -5.77 6.02 21.52
CA VAL A 177 -7.08 6.67 21.55
C VAL A 177 -8.09 5.97 20.66
N THR A 178 -7.68 5.64 19.44
CA THR A 178 -8.59 5.04 18.44
C THR A 178 -8.52 3.53 18.41
N ASN A 179 -7.54 2.95 19.07
CA ASN A 179 -7.21 1.51 19.06
C ASN A 179 -7.00 0.96 17.64
N MET A 180 -6.58 1.83 16.71
CA MET A 180 -6.33 1.50 15.30
C MET A 180 -4.84 1.42 15.02
N PRO A 181 -4.41 0.52 14.11
CA PRO A 181 -3.04 0.50 13.64
C PRO A 181 -2.74 1.80 12.87
N ILE A 182 -1.66 2.44 13.22
CA ILE A 182 -1.13 3.63 12.54
C ILE A 182 0.30 3.36 12.10
N ALA A 183 0.75 4.09 11.09
CA ALA A 183 2.10 4.00 10.60
C ALA A 183 2.77 5.38 10.63
N ASP A 184 4.05 5.39 10.97
CA ASP A 184 4.96 6.52 10.89
C ASP A 184 6.26 6.10 10.20
N VAL A 185 7.04 7.06 9.71
CA VAL A 185 8.24 6.80 8.90
C VAL A 185 9.44 7.50 9.46
N GLU A 186 10.49 6.75 9.66
CA GLU A 186 11.84 7.25 9.84
C GLU A 186 12.68 6.92 8.62
N ALA A 187 13.53 7.86 8.20
CA ALA A 187 14.47 7.62 7.12
C ALA A 187 15.81 8.25 7.43
N CYS A 188 16.87 7.51 7.19
CA CYS A 188 18.23 8.02 7.25
C CYS A 188 18.94 7.74 5.93
N ALA A 189 19.79 8.68 5.52
CA ALA A 189 20.48 8.62 4.24
C ALA A 189 21.96 8.90 4.39
N ILE A 190 22.78 8.12 3.72
CA ILE A 190 24.21 8.33 3.65
C ILE A 190 24.65 8.50 2.21
N VAL A 191 25.43 9.55 1.95
CA VAL A 191 26.10 9.76 0.68
C VAL A 191 27.46 9.10 0.73
N LEU A 192 27.78 8.27 -0.26
CA LEU A 192 29.04 7.56 -0.36
C LEU A 192 30.17 8.53 -0.71
N ASP A 193 30.99 8.86 0.29
CA ASP A 193 32.10 9.81 0.14
C ASP A 193 33.39 9.20 0.72
N LYS A 194 34.38 9.06 -0.17
CA LYS A 194 35.71 8.48 0.20
C LYS A 194 36.57 9.37 1.13
N ASN A 195 36.21 10.65 1.22
CA ASN A 195 37.02 11.63 1.98
C ASN A 195 36.32 12.04 3.29
N ASN A 196 35.12 11.57 3.56
CA ASN A 196 34.35 11.97 4.73
C ASN A 196 34.80 11.18 5.98
N SER A 197 35.51 11.85 6.86
CA SER A 197 36.01 11.28 8.12
C SER A 197 35.02 11.29 9.28
N ALA A 198 33.80 11.81 9.07
CA ALA A 198 32.77 11.79 10.09
C ALA A 198 32.37 10.34 10.43
N LYS A 199 32.01 10.10 11.68
CA LYS A 199 31.56 8.80 12.15
C LYS A 199 30.20 8.45 11.55
N LEU A 200 30.01 7.20 11.16
CA LEU A 200 28.81 6.69 10.50
C LEU A 200 27.60 6.64 11.44
N LEU A 201 27.73 5.94 12.57
CA LEU A 201 26.58 5.62 13.45
C LEU A 201 25.84 6.83 14.02
N PRO A 202 26.47 7.99 14.33
CA PRO A 202 25.72 9.18 14.75
C PRO A 202 24.82 9.78 13.67
N LEU A 203 25.03 9.40 12.39
CA LEU A 203 24.31 9.97 11.24
C LEU A 203 23.31 9.00 10.63
N VAL A 204 23.41 7.73 10.96
CA VAL A 204 22.53 6.68 10.43
C VAL A 204 21.88 5.88 11.56
N ASP A 205 20.76 5.30 11.25
CA ASP A 205 20.08 4.36 12.12
C ASP A 205 20.80 3.01 12.14
N ASP A 206 21.34 2.61 13.28
CA ASP A 206 22.05 1.34 13.44
C ASP A 206 21.15 0.12 13.19
N ARG A 207 19.81 0.30 13.27
CA ARG A 207 18.82 -0.75 12.95
C ARG A 207 18.91 -1.20 11.49
N GLY A 208 19.24 -0.27 10.56
CA GLY A 208 19.36 -0.55 9.14
C GLY A 208 20.79 -0.52 8.59
N PHE A 209 21.77 -0.16 9.42
CA PHE A 209 23.18 -0.09 9.06
C PHE A 209 24.03 -1.02 9.93
N ALA A 210 23.61 -2.28 10.02
CA ALA A 210 24.37 -3.36 10.64
C ALA A 210 25.06 -4.25 9.58
N VAL A 211 25.87 -5.18 10.03
CA VAL A 211 26.56 -6.15 9.17
C VAL A 211 26.14 -7.56 9.57
N GLN A 212 25.65 -8.30 8.59
CA GLN A 212 25.43 -9.74 8.72
C GLN A 212 26.00 -10.44 7.48
N SER A 213 26.74 -11.53 7.70
CA SER A 213 27.33 -12.32 6.61
C SER A 213 28.16 -11.48 5.60
N GLY A 214 28.85 -10.42 6.09
CA GLY A 214 29.65 -9.54 5.24
C GLY A 214 28.84 -8.59 4.34
N CYS A 215 27.54 -8.47 4.57
CA CYS A 215 26.65 -7.59 3.82
C CYS A 215 25.96 -6.59 4.75
N LEU A 216 25.52 -5.47 4.18
CA LEU A 216 24.65 -4.51 4.87
C LEU A 216 23.33 -5.18 5.21
N ALA A 217 22.87 -5.02 6.44
CA ALA A 217 21.75 -5.78 6.97
C ALA A 217 20.97 -5.00 8.04
N ALA A 218 19.81 -5.51 8.41
CA ALA A 218 19.12 -5.13 9.62
C ALA A 218 19.92 -5.58 10.86
N LYS A 219 19.72 -4.88 11.97
CA LYS A 219 20.41 -5.19 13.24
C LYS A 219 19.90 -6.50 13.82
N ALA A 220 20.80 -7.46 13.99
CA ALA A 220 20.48 -8.74 14.60
C ALA A 220 19.99 -8.56 16.04
N GLY A 221 18.96 -9.33 16.43
CA GLY A 221 18.39 -9.30 17.77
C GLY A 221 17.51 -8.09 18.09
N TYR A 222 17.33 -7.16 17.17
CA TYR A 222 16.34 -6.08 17.33
C TYR A 222 14.95 -6.60 16.94
N ASP A 223 13.95 -6.25 17.75
CA ASP A 223 12.55 -6.59 17.44
C ASP A 223 11.96 -5.52 16.50
N PHE A 224 11.79 -5.88 15.24
CA PHE A 224 11.12 -5.01 14.27
C PHE A 224 9.59 -5.13 14.32
N GLY A 225 9.06 -6.16 14.95
CA GLY A 225 7.61 -6.37 15.06
C GLY A 225 6.90 -6.26 13.70
N ASP A 226 5.81 -5.52 13.66
CA ASP A 226 5.00 -5.30 12.45
C ASP A 226 5.53 -4.18 11.53
N HIS A 227 6.80 -3.80 11.67
CA HIS A 227 7.40 -2.71 10.91
C HIS A 227 7.73 -3.12 9.46
N GLY A 228 7.82 -2.13 8.59
CA GLY A 228 8.33 -2.30 7.23
C GLY A 228 9.68 -1.61 7.06
N MET A 229 10.59 -2.21 6.32
CA MET A 229 11.90 -1.63 6.05
C MET A 229 12.27 -1.70 4.57
N ALA A 230 13.14 -0.79 4.13
CA ALA A 230 13.71 -0.85 2.79
C ALA A 230 15.02 -0.08 2.71
N TRP A 231 15.91 -0.53 1.82
CA TRP A 231 17.12 0.19 1.43
C TRP A 231 16.99 0.66 0.00
N VAL A 232 17.16 1.95 -0.24
CA VAL A 232 17.01 2.58 -1.55
C VAL A 232 18.36 3.13 -2.00
N HIS A 233 18.78 2.75 -3.21
CA HIS A 233 19.92 3.34 -3.90
C HIS A 233 19.46 4.52 -4.73
N SER A 234 20.08 5.68 -4.59
CA SER A 234 19.83 6.83 -5.43
C SER A 234 21.13 7.46 -5.92
N ARG A 235 21.08 8.06 -7.12
CA ARG A 235 22.20 8.71 -7.81
C ARG A 235 21.75 10.00 -8.46
N LYS A 236 22.50 11.07 -8.25
CA LYS A 236 22.31 12.33 -8.98
C LYS A 236 23.16 12.31 -10.25
N GLN A 237 22.51 12.39 -11.42
CA GLN A 237 23.17 12.38 -12.71
C GLN A 237 22.51 13.37 -13.65
N ALA A 238 23.29 14.30 -14.22
CA ALA A 238 22.81 15.31 -15.17
C ALA A 238 21.55 16.07 -14.70
N GLY A 239 21.52 16.46 -13.42
CA GLY A 239 20.40 17.20 -12.82
C GLY A 239 19.16 16.35 -12.52
N LYS A 240 19.21 15.04 -12.78
CA LYS A 240 18.15 14.08 -12.47
C LYS A 240 18.54 13.21 -11.29
N THR A 241 17.56 12.81 -10.49
CA THR A 241 17.74 11.77 -9.47
C THR A 241 17.27 10.44 -10.06
N LEU A 242 18.19 9.49 -10.13
CA LEU A 242 17.91 8.10 -10.48
C LEU A 242 17.76 7.32 -9.19
N VAL A 243 16.84 6.36 -9.15
CA VAL A 243 16.58 5.51 -7.98
C VAL A 243 16.52 4.03 -8.39
N SER A 244 16.75 3.16 -7.43
CA SER A 244 16.45 1.73 -7.56
C SER A 244 14.96 1.47 -7.32
N THR A 245 14.42 0.38 -7.87
CA THR A 245 13.06 -0.06 -7.56
C THR A 245 13.09 -0.83 -6.24
N GLN A 246 12.31 -0.39 -5.24
CA GLN A 246 12.28 -1.02 -3.93
C GLN A 246 10.86 -1.14 -3.37
N TYR A 247 10.65 -2.22 -2.63
CA TYR A 247 9.44 -2.52 -1.91
C TYR A 247 9.74 -2.55 -0.42
N LEU A 248 8.74 -2.23 0.41
CA LEU A 248 8.83 -2.47 1.84
C LEU A 248 8.89 -3.97 2.12
N ILE A 249 9.84 -4.35 2.94
CA ILE A 249 9.98 -5.69 3.49
C ILE A 249 9.33 -5.65 4.86
N CYS A 250 8.28 -6.41 5.03
CA CYS A 250 7.55 -6.46 6.30
C CYS A 250 7.30 -7.91 6.71
N ASP A 251 7.29 -8.11 8.01
CA ASP A 251 6.85 -9.34 8.67
C ASP A 251 5.73 -8.95 9.64
N ASN A 252 4.56 -8.71 9.08
CA ASN A 252 3.46 -8.05 9.78
C ASN A 252 2.33 -9.05 10.03
N ALA A 253 2.14 -9.44 11.27
CA ALA A 253 1.10 -10.37 11.69
C ALA A 253 -0.31 -9.78 11.46
N LEU A 254 -0.51 -8.48 11.73
CA LEU A 254 -1.77 -7.79 11.49
C LEU A 254 -2.17 -7.79 10.01
N LEU A 255 -1.21 -7.80 9.11
CA LEU A 255 -1.49 -7.80 7.67
C LEU A 255 -2.38 -8.97 7.24
N THR A 256 -2.23 -10.14 7.88
CA THR A 256 -3.00 -11.34 7.57
C THR A 256 -4.50 -11.12 7.77
N GLU A 257 -4.90 -10.37 8.80
CA GLU A 257 -6.31 -10.07 9.10
C GLU A 257 -6.94 -9.24 8.00
N TYR A 258 -6.19 -8.28 7.46
CA TYR A 258 -6.66 -7.34 6.44
C TYR A 258 -6.48 -7.82 4.99
N GLN A 259 -6.02 -9.06 4.79
CA GLN A 259 -5.79 -9.65 3.48
C GLN A 259 -6.81 -10.75 3.10
N SER A 260 -7.64 -11.20 4.04
CA SER A 260 -8.60 -12.26 3.79
C SER A 260 -9.68 -11.84 2.79
N GLU A 261 -10.30 -12.80 2.10
CA GLU A 261 -11.41 -12.54 1.19
C GLU A 261 -12.63 -11.97 1.94
N ALA A 262 -12.90 -12.47 3.13
CA ALA A 262 -13.95 -11.94 4.00
C ALA A 262 -13.69 -10.47 4.37
N ALA A 263 -12.45 -10.12 4.70
CA ALA A 263 -12.05 -8.74 4.94
C ALA A 263 -12.26 -7.86 3.70
N TYR A 264 -11.94 -8.39 2.52
CA TYR A 264 -12.10 -7.68 1.26
C TYR A 264 -13.55 -7.29 0.98
N ASP A 265 -14.49 -8.23 1.11
CA ASP A 265 -15.90 -7.97 0.83
C ASP A 265 -16.52 -7.04 1.88
N MET A 266 -16.24 -7.29 3.16
CA MET A 266 -16.72 -6.47 4.27
C MET A 266 -16.18 -5.02 4.17
N ALA A 267 -14.91 -4.86 3.88
CA ALA A 267 -14.31 -3.55 3.68
C ALA A 267 -14.93 -2.84 2.48
N ALA A 268 -15.11 -3.53 1.36
CA ALA A 268 -15.72 -2.95 0.17
C ALA A 268 -17.14 -2.43 0.44
N GLU A 269 -17.98 -3.21 1.11
CA GLU A 269 -19.35 -2.82 1.49
C GLU A 269 -19.39 -1.54 2.32
N SER A 270 -18.41 -1.34 3.19
CA SER A 270 -18.33 -0.13 4.04
C SER A 270 -18.25 1.16 3.21
N TYR A 271 -17.71 1.11 1.99
CA TYR A 271 -17.66 2.25 1.07
C TYR A 271 -18.98 2.52 0.35
N GLY A 272 -19.94 1.60 0.45
CA GLY A 272 -21.34 1.80 0.05
C GLY A 272 -22.15 2.58 1.07
N GLY A 273 -21.65 2.74 2.30
CA GLY A 273 -22.32 3.43 3.39
C GLY A 273 -23.29 2.55 4.20
N THR A 274 -23.23 1.24 4.01
CA THR A 274 -24.12 0.28 4.66
C THR A 274 -23.47 -0.49 5.80
N ASN A 275 -22.16 -0.55 5.84
CA ASN A 275 -21.39 -1.30 6.83
C ASN A 275 -20.48 -0.38 7.66
N THR A 276 -20.48 -0.54 8.98
CA THR A 276 -19.70 0.23 9.95
C THR A 276 -18.74 -0.67 10.75
N VAL A 277 -18.53 -1.91 10.33
CA VAL A 277 -17.74 -2.90 11.06
C VAL A 277 -16.25 -2.61 10.94
N PHE A 278 -15.53 -2.87 12.01
CA PHE A 278 -14.07 -2.88 12.08
C PHE A 278 -13.59 -4.33 11.98
N LEU A 279 -12.42 -4.55 11.36
CA LEU A 279 -11.88 -5.89 11.11
C LEU A 279 -10.86 -6.34 12.15
N SER A 280 -10.13 -5.41 12.75
CA SER A 280 -9.09 -5.72 13.74
C SER A 280 -9.69 -6.15 15.08
N PRO A 281 -9.11 -7.13 15.79
CA PRO A 281 -9.49 -7.47 17.17
C PRO A 281 -9.41 -6.27 18.11
N ASN A 282 -8.44 -5.40 17.92
CA ASN A 282 -8.31 -4.15 18.65
C ASN A 282 -9.44 -3.18 18.32
N SER A 283 -9.98 -3.24 17.12
CA SER A 283 -11.12 -2.43 16.67
C SER A 283 -12.43 -2.88 17.33
N ALA A 284 -12.59 -4.15 17.62
CA ALA A 284 -13.77 -4.66 18.34
C ALA A 284 -13.87 -4.07 19.74
N ALA A 285 -12.75 -3.92 20.45
CA ALA A 285 -12.70 -3.25 21.75
C ALA A 285 -13.07 -1.76 21.64
N SER A 286 -12.62 -1.08 20.60
CA SER A 286 -12.97 0.32 20.31
C SER A 286 -14.45 0.50 19.98
N ALA A 287 -15.04 -0.42 19.22
CA ALA A 287 -16.47 -0.41 18.91
C ALA A 287 -17.35 -0.63 20.16
N ALA A 288 -16.88 -1.46 21.09
CA ALA A 288 -17.57 -1.71 22.36
C ALA A 288 -17.51 -0.52 23.34
N SER A 289 -16.48 0.33 23.20
CA SER A 289 -16.31 1.55 24.01
C SER A 289 -16.94 2.80 23.39
N ALA A 290 -17.44 2.74 22.17
CA ALA A 290 -18.24 3.83 21.59
C ALA A 290 -19.55 3.92 22.39
N PRO A 291 -19.90 5.09 22.92
CA PRO A 291 -21.17 5.23 23.63
C PRO A 291 -22.31 4.86 22.67
N ALA A 292 -23.11 3.89 23.09
CA ALA A 292 -24.35 3.57 22.41
C ALA A 292 -25.13 4.88 22.30
N GLY A 293 -25.14 5.47 21.10
CA GLY A 293 -25.91 6.67 20.82
C GLY A 293 -27.36 6.37 21.16
N GLY A 294 -27.80 6.95 22.25
CA GLY A 294 -29.16 6.81 22.72
C GLY A 294 -30.12 7.25 21.65
N SER A 295 -30.74 6.29 21.00
CA SER A 295 -31.96 6.52 20.25
C SER A 295 -33.09 6.60 21.26
N SER A 296 -33.25 7.75 21.88
CA SER A 296 -34.49 8.11 22.54
C SER A 296 -35.54 8.36 21.46
N ASN A 297 -36.22 7.33 21.07
CA ASN A 297 -37.50 7.48 20.37
C ASN A 297 -38.59 7.23 21.38
N SER A 298 -38.97 8.30 22.06
CA SER A 298 -40.25 8.42 22.77
C SER A 298 -41.36 8.57 21.74
N GLY A 299 -42.08 7.52 21.49
CA GLY A 299 -43.31 7.51 20.73
C GLY A 299 -44.34 6.66 21.46
N SER A 300 -45.17 7.34 22.22
CA SER A 300 -46.35 6.80 22.92
C SER A 300 -47.40 6.34 21.92
N GLY A 301 -48.13 5.29 22.27
CA GLY A 301 -49.49 5.20 21.77
C GLY A 301 -50.04 3.84 21.39
N SER A 302 -50.74 3.22 22.35
CA SER A 302 -52.03 2.57 22.23
C SER A 302 -52.20 1.14 21.67
N GLN A 303 -52.47 0.27 22.63
CA GLN A 303 -53.59 -0.73 22.67
C GLN A 303 -53.69 -1.81 21.59
N ALA A 304 -53.64 -3.03 22.10
CA ALA A 304 -54.20 -4.26 21.56
C ALA A 304 -55.77 -4.21 21.47
N PRO A 305 -56.41 -5.15 20.75
CA PRO A 305 -56.77 -6.42 21.40
C PRO A 305 -56.72 -7.70 20.55
N SER A 306 -56.47 -8.77 21.23
CA SER A 306 -56.99 -10.13 21.31
C SER A 306 -57.76 -10.76 20.11
N GLY A 307 -57.43 -12.01 19.89
CA GLY A 307 -58.22 -13.04 19.20
C GLY A 307 -57.31 -14.04 18.52
N GLY A 308 -57.05 -15.20 18.95
CA GLY A 308 -57.83 -16.37 19.26
C GLY A 308 -57.86 -17.29 18.05
N GLY A 309 -57.26 -18.50 18.11
CA GLY A 309 -57.51 -19.51 17.10
C GLY A 309 -56.37 -20.55 16.97
N SER A 310 -56.43 -21.59 17.78
CA SER A 310 -55.80 -22.88 17.60
C SER A 310 -56.23 -23.56 16.32
N THR A 311 -55.39 -24.29 15.62
CA THR A 311 -55.60 -25.72 15.31
C THR A 311 -54.38 -26.36 14.69
N SER A 312 -54.04 -27.48 15.27
CA SER A 312 -53.23 -28.63 14.94
C SER A 312 -53.40 -29.17 13.53
N GLY A 313 -52.35 -29.77 12.99
CA GLY A 313 -52.37 -30.62 11.82
C GLY A 313 -51.03 -31.25 11.55
N SER A 314 -50.92 -32.49 12.01
CA SER A 314 -49.81 -33.46 11.78
C SER A 314 -49.78 -34.02 10.36
N GLN A 315 -48.66 -34.57 10.07
CA GLN A 315 -48.34 -35.81 9.33
C GLN A 315 -47.73 -35.70 7.94
N THR A 316 -46.53 -36.27 7.92
CA THR A 316 -46.00 -37.47 7.25
C THR A 316 -45.57 -37.35 5.79
N GLY A 317 -44.33 -37.63 5.58
CA GLY A 317 -43.81 -38.83 4.95
C GLY A 317 -43.44 -38.68 3.47
N GLY A 318 -42.22 -39.11 3.15
CA GLY A 318 -41.92 -39.44 1.76
C GLY A 318 -40.43 -39.47 1.43
N SER A 319 -39.80 -40.60 1.67
CA SER A 319 -38.48 -41.04 1.16
C SER A 319 -38.47 -41.13 -0.36
N GLY A 320 -37.32 -40.85 -0.98
CA GLY A 320 -37.08 -41.16 -2.39
C GLY A 320 -35.62 -40.98 -2.76
N SER A 321 -34.86 -42.07 -2.62
CA SER A 321 -33.51 -42.30 -3.16
C SER A 321 -33.53 -42.40 -4.68
N GLY A 322 -32.45 -41.97 -5.34
CA GLY A 322 -32.21 -42.23 -6.77
C GLY A 322 -30.83 -41.83 -7.20
N SER A 323 -29.90 -42.75 -7.07
CA SER A 323 -28.62 -42.80 -7.78
C SER A 323 -28.81 -42.84 -9.28
N GLN A 324 -27.89 -42.25 -10.04
CA GLN A 324 -27.16 -42.89 -11.16
C GLN A 324 -26.23 -41.90 -11.86
N THR A 325 -24.95 -42.23 -11.88
CA THR A 325 -23.98 -41.89 -12.92
C THR A 325 -24.18 -42.78 -14.14
N PRO A 326 -23.73 -42.42 -15.37
CA PRO A 326 -22.52 -42.97 -15.94
C PRO A 326 -21.70 -41.96 -16.77
N SER A 327 -20.41 -41.94 -16.69
CA SER A 327 -19.28 -42.51 -17.46
C SER A 327 -19.41 -42.58 -18.98
N GLY A 328 -18.36 -42.07 -19.63
CA GLY A 328 -17.92 -42.24 -21.02
C GLY A 328 -17.32 -40.97 -21.55
N GLY A 329 -16.06 -40.84 -21.97
CA GLY A 329 -15.15 -41.79 -22.60
C GLY A 329 -14.91 -41.31 -24.03
N GLY A 330 -13.63 -41.06 -24.40
CA GLY A 330 -13.20 -40.78 -25.76
C GLY A 330 -12.19 -39.60 -25.84
N SER A 331 -10.98 -39.79 -25.71
CA SER A 331 -9.73 -39.93 -26.52
C SER A 331 -9.89 -39.71 -28.01
N ASP A 332 -8.96 -38.89 -28.52
CA ASP A 332 -8.05 -39.04 -29.68
C ASP A 332 -7.51 -37.64 -30.06
N SER A 333 -6.24 -37.34 -29.93
CA SER A 333 -5.01 -37.63 -30.67
C SER A 333 -4.94 -37.07 -32.09
N GLU A 334 -3.77 -36.56 -32.34
CA GLU A 334 -3.02 -36.28 -33.56
C GLU A 334 -3.02 -34.83 -34.06
N SER A 335 -1.91 -34.19 -34.07
CA SER A 335 -0.55 -34.26 -34.63
C SER A 335 -0.43 -33.47 -35.94
N SER A 336 0.70 -32.77 -36.01
CA SER A 336 1.54 -32.40 -37.14
C SER A 336 1.15 -31.11 -37.92
N ASP A 337 2.04 -30.22 -38.01
CA ASP A 337 3.23 -30.04 -38.87
C ASP A 337 3.17 -28.80 -39.73
N GLY A 338 4.32 -28.15 -39.87
CA GLY A 338 4.85 -27.46 -41.06
C GLY A 338 4.65 -25.95 -41.07
N GLY A 339 5.61 -25.11 -40.85
CA GLY A 339 6.78 -24.87 -41.65
C GLY A 339 6.64 -23.60 -42.47
N GLY A 340 7.60 -22.72 -42.39
CA GLY A 340 8.07 -21.93 -43.49
C GLY A 340 7.77 -20.44 -43.52
N ASP A 341 8.79 -19.73 -43.46
CA ASP A 341 9.43 -18.51 -43.92
C ASP A 341 9.63 -17.42 -42.91
#